data_0b225c21e8c912d95be48351018823f5
#
_entry.id   0b225c21e8c912d95be48351018823f5
#
_cell.length_a   1.000
_cell.length_b   1.000
_cell.length_c   1.000
_cell.angle_alpha   90.00
_cell.angle_beta   90.00
_cell.angle_gamma   90.00
#
_symmetry.space_group_name_H-M   'P 1'
#
loop_
_entity.id
_entity.type
_entity.pdbx_description
1 polymer ?
#
loop_
_entity_poly.entity_id
_entity_poly.type
_entity_poly.pdbx_seq_one_letter_code
_entity_poly.pdbx_strand_id
1 'polypeptide(L)' 'MTEAIQAGDRVKIYLDSKFGDKEGWYEGVVFKVDPYSEHRSFYWIELNEATQSILGIKHISVFNLKNIQRL' A
#
# COMPACT_ATOMS: atom_id res chain seq x y z
N MET A 1 -3.86 5.80 -20.41
CA MET A 1 -3.68 6.87 -19.41
C MET A 1 -3.69 6.27 -18.02
N THR A 2 -2.71 6.63 -17.22
CA THR A 2 -2.60 6.09 -15.87
C THR A 2 -3.45 6.93 -14.91
N GLU A 3 -4.34 6.29 -14.19
CA GLU A 3 -5.13 6.99 -13.18
C GLU A 3 -4.36 7.09 -11.88
N ALA A 4 -4.45 8.22 -11.22
CA ALA A 4 -3.82 8.40 -9.93
C ALA A 4 -4.54 7.56 -8.87
N ILE A 5 -3.77 6.96 -7.97
CA ILE A 5 -4.32 6.24 -6.84
C ILE A 5 -4.87 7.25 -5.85
N GLN A 6 -6.08 7.00 -5.37
CA GLN A 6 -6.80 7.92 -4.49
C GLN A 6 -7.31 7.20 -3.25
N ALA A 7 -7.65 7.97 -2.23
CA ALA A 7 -8.31 7.43 -1.05
C ALA A 7 -9.60 6.72 -1.46
N GLY A 8 -9.83 5.54 -0.92
CA GLY A 8 -10.96 4.71 -1.26
C GLY A 8 -10.64 3.64 -2.30
N ASP A 9 -9.51 3.74 -2.98
CA ASP A 9 -9.12 2.76 -3.98
C ASP A 9 -8.65 1.46 -3.32
N ARG A 10 -9.07 0.34 -3.90
CA ARG A 10 -8.54 -0.97 -3.52
C ARG A 10 -7.24 -1.20 -4.26
N VAL A 11 -6.23 -1.61 -3.52
CA VAL A 11 -4.88 -1.79 -4.07
C VAL A 11 -4.26 -3.06 -3.54
N LYS A 12 -3.21 -3.51 -4.20
CA LYS A 12 -2.29 -4.48 -3.63
C LYS A 12 -0.92 -3.83 -3.52
N ILE A 13 -0.22 -4.18 -2.46
CA ILE A 13 1.11 -3.63 -2.18
C ILE A 13 2.11 -4.76 -2.09
N TYR A 14 3.35 -4.47 -2.47
CA TYR A 14 4.44 -5.43 -2.39
C TYR A 14 5.32 -5.10 -1.19
N LEU A 15 5.50 -6.09 -0.33
CA LEU A 15 6.43 -6.00 0.80
C LEU A 15 7.69 -6.73 0.42
N ASP A 16 8.82 -6.02 0.47
CA ASP A 16 10.09 -6.55 -0.02
C ASP A 16 10.81 -7.39 1.05
N SER A 17 12.07 -7.70 0.79
CA SER A 17 12.86 -8.59 1.63
C SER A 17 13.06 -8.10 3.05
N LYS A 18 12.77 -6.84 3.35
CA LYS A 18 12.81 -6.32 4.73
C LYS A 18 11.81 -7.03 5.63
N PHE A 19 10.78 -7.61 5.05
CA PHE A 19 9.76 -8.35 5.79
C PHE A 19 10.06 -9.84 5.88
N GLY A 20 11.23 -10.27 5.38
CA GLY A 20 11.68 -11.66 5.49
C GLY A 20 10.74 -12.62 4.78
N ASP A 21 10.30 -13.65 5.49
CA ASP A 21 9.40 -14.66 4.94
C ASP A 21 7.99 -14.14 4.71
N LYS A 22 7.71 -12.89 5.08
CA LYS A 22 6.43 -12.24 4.81
C LYS A 22 6.45 -11.41 3.55
N GLU A 23 7.52 -11.48 2.78
CA GLU A 23 7.63 -10.79 1.51
C GLU A 23 6.52 -11.25 0.56
N GLY A 24 5.94 -10.32 -0.21
CA GLY A 24 4.92 -10.65 -1.19
C GLY A 24 3.91 -9.54 -1.38
N TRP A 25 2.84 -9.85 -2.11
CA TRP A 25 1.77 -8.92 -2.40
C TRP A 25 0.62 -9.09 -1.40
N TYR A 26 0.10 -7.97 -0.92
CA TYR A 26 -1.00 -7.96 0.05
C TYR A 26 -2.02 -6.92 -0.36
N GLU A 27 -3.29 -7.17 -0.06
CA GLU A 27 -4.37 -6.28 -0.44
C GLU A 27 -4.78 -5.37 0.70
N GLY A 28 -5.25 -4.18 0.32
CA GLY A 28 -5.78 -3.22 1.27
C GLY A 28 -6.51 -2.11 0.55
N VAL A 29 -6.91 -1.10 1.32
CA VAL A 29 -7.63 0.07 0.80
C VAL A 29 -6.87 1.32 1.19
N VAL A 30 -6.67 2.21 0.22
CA VAL A 30 -6.05 3.51 0.49
C VAL A 30 -7.02 4.35 1.31
N PHE A 31 -6.60 4.80 2.47
CA PHE A 31 -7.46 5.67 3.28
C PHE A 31 -6.91 7.10 3.35
N LYS A 32 -5.69 7.33 2.91
CA LYS A 32 -5.11 8.66 2.91
C LYS A 32 -4.00 8.74 1.87
N VAL A 33 -3.95 9.86 1.15
CA VAL A 33 -2.84 10.17 0.26
C VAL A 33 -2.22 11.46 0.77
N ASP A 34 -0.94 11.41 1.11
CA ASP A 34 -0.21 12.51 1.71
C ASP A 34 0.83 13.02 0.73
N PRO A 35 0.60 14.14 0.05
CA PRO A 35 1.54 14.64 -0.95
C PRO A 35 2.89 14.99 -0.34
N TYR A 36 3.95 14.49 -0.96
CA TYR A 36 5.31 14.80 -0.55
C TYR A 36 5.94 15.83 -1.49
N SER A 37 5.71 15.68 -2.80
CA SER A 37 6.21 16.60 -3.82
C SER A 37 5.25 16.57 -5.00
N GLU A 38 5.57 17.30 -6.08
CA GLU A 38 4.71 17.38 -7.26
C GLU A 38 4.37 16.00 -7.83
N HIS A 39 5.33 15.06 -7.76
CA HIS A 39 5.17 13.78 -8.43
C HIS A 39 5.19 12.60 -7.47
N ARG A 40 5.22 12.85 -6.16
CA ARG A 40 5.34 11.79 -5.18
C ARG A 40 4.42 12.03 -4.01
N SER A 41 3.88 10.92 -3.51
CA SER A 41 2.99 10.94 -2.34
C SER A 41 3.22 9.70 -1.52
N PHE A 42 2.92 9.80 -0.23
CA PHE A 42 2.82 8.63 0.63
C PHE A 42 1.38 8.14 0.56
N TYR A 43 1.22 6.86 0.25
CA TYR A 43 -0.09 6.23 0.20
C TYR A 43 -0.26 5.42 1.47
N TRP A 44 -1.25 5.79 2.27
CA TRP A 44 -1.55 5.11 3.52
C TRP A 44 -2.64 4.08 3.26
N ILE A 45 -2.34 2.83 3.54
CA ILE A 45 -3.21 1.72 3.20
C ILE A 45 -3.65 1.02 4.48
N GLU A 46 -4.95 0.78 4.60
CA GLU A 46 -5.50 -0.07 5.65
C GLU A 46 -5.54 -1.49 5.10
N LEU A 47 -4.82 -2.39 5.74
CA LEU A 47 -4.70 -3.78 5.30
C LEU A 47 -5.98 -4.55 5.63
N ASN A 48 -6.28 -5.58 4.82
CA ASN A 48 -7.43 -6.41 5.13
C ASN A 48 -7.14 -7.27 6.38
N GLU A 49 -8.19 -7.88 6.95
CA GLU A 49 -8.05 -8.60 8.22
C GLU A 49 -7.05 -9.74 8.14
N ALA A 50 -7.06 -10.48 7.03
CA ALA A 50 -6.14 -11.59 6.85
C ALA A 50 -4.69 -11.10 6.87
N THR A 51 -4.41 -10.00 6.18
CA THR A 51 -3.07 -9.42 6.13
C THR A 51 -2.67 -8.86 7.49
N GLN A 52 -3.60 -8.22 8.19
CA GLN A 52 -3.32 -7.73 9.54
C GLN A 52 -2.90 -8.86 10.47
N SER A 53 -3.54 -10.01 10.35
CA SER A 53 -3.18 -11.18 11.16
C SER A 53 -1.80 -11.70 10.82
N ILE A 54 -1.42 -11.66 9.55
CA ILE A 54 -0.11 -12.15 9.11
C ILE A 54 1.01 -11.19 9.53
N LEU A 55 0.80 -9.89 9.33
CA LEU A 55 1.86 -8.89 9.52
C LEU A 55 1.87 -8.29 10.93
N GLY A 56 0.77 -8.38 11.65
CA GLY A 56 0.67 -7.78 12.97
C GLY A 56 0.55 -6.26 12.96
N ILE A 57 0.22 -5.68 11.80
CA ILE A 57 0.02 -4.23 11.67
C ILE A 57 -1.29 -3.98 10.93
N LYS A 58 -1.92 -2.85 11.22
CA LYS A 58 -3.20 -2.49 10.62
C LYS A 58 -3.04 -1.58 9.41
N HIS A 59 -2.09 -0.67 9.47
CA HIS A 59 -1.85 0.32 8.42
C HIS A 59 -0.41 0.26 7.97
N ILE A 60 -0.17 0.64 6.73
CA ILE A 60 1.18 0.74 6.20
C ILE A 60 1.22 1.89 5.20
N SER A 61 2.36 2.56 5.11
CA SER A 61 2.55 3.60 4.09
C SER A 61 3.45 3.08 2.99
N VAL A 62 3.12 3.43 1.75
CA VAL A 62 3.90 3.06 0.57
C VAL A 62 4.24 4.33 -0.19
N PHE A 63 5.51 4.50 -0.49
CA PHE A 63 5.99 5.67 -1.22
C PHE A 63 6.35 5.34 -2.67
N ASN A 64 6.89 4.14 -2.91
CA ASN A 64 7.36 3.75 -4.23
C ASN A 64 6.20 3.15 -5.03
N LEU A 65 5.87 3.79 -6.15
CA LEU A 65 4.77 3.36 -7.01
C LEU A 65 4.96 1.97 -7.60
N LYS A 66 6.18 1.46 -7.61
CA LYS A 66 6.44 0.09 -8.07
C LYS A 66 5.88 -0.94 -7.10
N ASN A 67 5.67 -0.55 -5.86
CA ASN A 67 5.23 -1.45 -4.80
C ASN A 67 3.73 -1.34 -4.52
N ILE A 68 2.98 -0.67 -5.36
CA ILE A 68 1.55 -0.52 -5.19
C ILE A 68 0.87 -0.61 -6.55
N GLN A 69 -0.21 -1.37 -6.62
CA GLN A 69 -1.00 -1.51 -7.84
C GLN A 69 -2.46 -1.40 -7.50
N ARG A 70 -3.17 -0.64 -8.29
CA ARG A 70 -4.61 -0.50 -8.17
C ARG A 70 -5.29 -1.78 -8.66
N LEU A 71 -6.25 -2.25 -7.90
CA LEU A 71 -7.03 -3.44 -8.27
C LEU A 71 -8.19 -3.10 -9.21
#